data_98735a080d14df9520d1407652f1c6f3
#
_entry.id   98735a080d14df9520d1407652f1c6f3
#
_cell.length_a   1.000
_cell.length_b   1.000
_cell.length_c   1.000
_cell.angle_alpha   90.00
_cell.angle_beta   90.00
_cell.angle_gamma   90.00
#
_symmetry.space_group_name_H-M   'P 1'
#
loop_
_entity.id
_entity.type
_entity.pdbx_description
1 polymer ?
#
loop_
_entity_poly.entity_id
_entity_poly.type
_entity_poly.pdbx_seq_one_letter_code
_entity_poly.pdbx_strand_id
1 'polypeptide(L)'
;NEGQTEDKLDSLFMYSVLGIMIGARLGHVIFYQPELFKEDFFSIFLPFRFSGGFEFTGFRGLASHGAAIGMIFSMWLYNKKILKKSVLWILDRVVIASALGAVFIRIGNFFNSEMIGKVAGNDFPLAVIFKQLDTIPRHPGQLYEAFGYVFVFLILFFLYWKTYKSSQTGFLFGLFL
;
A
#
# COMPACT_ATOMS: atom_id res chain seq x y z
N ASN A 1 -20.02 0.84 14.18
CA ASN A 1 -20.33 2.25 13.82
C ASN A 1 -19.90 3.15 14.98
N GLU A 2 -18.70 3.72 14.92
CA GLU A 2 -18.12 4.51 16.03
C GLU A 2 -18.67 5.95 16.04
N GLY A 3 -19.93 6.15 15.60
CA GLY A 3 -20.58 7.46 15.56
C GLY A 3 -20.04 8.43 14.50
N GLN A 4 -19.31 7.92 13.52
CA GLN A 4 -18.85 8.73 12.39
C GLN A 4 -19.86 8.63 11.23
N THR A 5 -20.05 9.75 10.51
CA THR A 5 -20.95 9.82 9.35
C THR A 5 -20.28 9.18 8.11
N GLU A 6 -21.10 8.78 7.14
CA GLU A 6 -20.63 8.24 5.85
C GLU A 6 -19.76 9.26 5.10
N ASP A 7 -20.14 10.55 5.12
CA ASP A 7 -19.35 11.62 4.49
C ASP A 7 -17.91 11.69 5.02
N LYS A 8 -17.71 11.41 6.32
CA LYS A 8 -16.37 11.36 6.89
C LYS A 8 -15.59 10.11 6.43
N LEU A 9 -16.29 9.00 6.23
CA LEU A 9 -15.68 7.78 5.70
C LEU A 9 -15.26 7.98 4.24
N ASP A 10 -16.11 8.57 3.41
CA ASP A 10 -15.78 8.90 2.03
C ASP A 10 -14.62 9.88 1.94
N SER A 11 -14.63 10.89 2.81
CA SER A 11 -13.49 11.81 2.92
C SER A 11 -12.21 11.07 3.33
N LEU A 12 -12.25 10.15 4.30
CA LEU A 12 -11.11 9.33 4.70
C LEU A 12 -10.57 8.53 3.52
N PHE A 13 -11.46 7.90 2.76
CA PHE A 13 -11.09 7.16 1.56
C PHE A 13 -10.39 8.06 0.54
N MET A 14 -10.95 9.22 0.21
CA MET A 14 -10.36 10.16 -0.74
C MET A 14 -8.99 10.67 -0.27
N TYR A 15 -8.85 11.06 1.00
CA TYR A 15 -7.57 11.48 1.57
C TYR A 15 -6.54 10.34 1.52
N SER A 16 -6.95 9.08 1.77
CA SER A 16 -6.09 7.91 1.71
C SER A 16 -5.59 7.68 0.29
N VAL A 17 -6.49 7.61 -0.68
CA VAL A 17 -6.16 7.35 -2.09
C VAL A 17 -5.24 8.45 -2.64
N LEU A 18 -5.61 9.71 -2.46
CA LEU A 18 -4.80 10.84 -2.94
C LEU A 18 -3.44 10.90 -2.25
N GLY A 19 -3.40 10.66 -0.93
CA GLY A 19 -2.15 10.64 -0.18
C GLY A 19 -1.19 9.56 -0.66
N ILE A 20 -1.69 8.34 -0.88
CA ILE A 20 -0.90 7.23 -1.40
C ILE A 20 -0.42 7.51 -2.82
N MET A 21 -1.30 7.91 -3.73
CA MET A 21 -0.95 8.12 -5.14
C MET A 21 0.06 9.25 -5.32
N ILE A 22 -0.22 10.41 -4.74
CA ILE A 22 0.66 11.59 -4.82
C ILE A 22 2.00 11.29 -4.13
N GLY A 23 1.95 10.70 -2.94
CA GLY A 23 3.15 10.37 -2.19
C GLY A 23 4.02 9.33 -2.89
N ALA A 24 3.43 8.25 -3.44
CA ALA A 24 4.15 7.23 -4.19
C ALA A 24 4.84 7.81 -5.43
N ARG A 25 4.13 8.67 -6.16
CA ARG A 25 4.66 9.29 -7.37
C ARG A 25 5.75 10.31 -7.06
N LEU A 26 5.51 11.23 -6.12
CA LEU A 26 6.52 12.20 -5.70
C LEU A 26 7.76 11.52 -5.11
N GLY A 27 7.58 10.50 -4.28
CA GLY A 27 8.69 9.72 -3.74
C GLY A 27 9.51 9.07 -4.85
N HIS A 28 8.86 8.49 -5.87
CA HIS A 28 9.59 7.94 -7.01
C HIS A 28 10.38 9.01 -7.76
N VAL A 29 9.75 10.13 -8.09
CA VAL A 29 10.41 11.21 -8.83
C VAL A 29 11.58 11.79 -8.04
N ILE A 30 11.40 12.07 -6.75
CA ILE A 30 12.45 12.66 -5.91
C ILE A 30 13.69 11.75 -5.82
N PHE A 31 13.48 10.43 -5.63
CA PHE A 31 14.58 9.50 -5.35
C PHE A 31 15.15 8.81 -6.59
N TYR A 32 14.38 8.67 -7.67
CA TYR A 32 14.78 7.85 -8.82
C TYR A 32 14.81 8.61 -10.15
N GLN A 33 14.05 9.70 -10.29
CA GLN A 33 13.95 10.46 -11.54
C GLN A 33 13.86 11.97 -11.29
N PRO A 34 14.82 12.58 -10.56
CA PRO A 34 14.76 14.01 -10.22
C PRO A 34 14.86 14.94 -11.44
N GLU A 35 15.36 14.43 -12.57
CA GLU A 35 15.42 15.14 -13.84
C GLU A 35 14.05 15.56 -14.35
N LEU A 36 12.97 14.82 -14.04
CA LEU A 36 11.61 15.14 -14.47
C LEU A 36 11.12 16.50 -13.94
N PHE A 37 11.69 17.01 -12.86
CA PHE A 37 11.35 18.34 -12.39
C PHE A 37 11.79 19.44 -13.37
N LYS A 38 12.79 19.18 -14.22
CA LYS A 38 13.33 20.14 -15.19
C LYS A 38 12.86 19.84 -16.62
N GLU A 39 12.77 18.57 -16.97
CA GLU A 39 12.54 18.14 -18.35
C GLU A 39 11.06 18.02 -18.70
N ASP A 40 10.24 17.49 -17.77
CA ASP A 40 8.81 17.27 -18.02
C ASP A 40 8.00 17.27 -16.72
N PHE A 41 7.80 18.45 -16.17
CA PHE A 41 7.09 18.65 -14.92
C PHE A 41 5.66 18.08 -14.92
N PHE A 42 4.96 18.13 -16.05
CA PHE A 42 3.60 17.61 -16.14
C PHE A 42 3.52 16.09 -16.10
N SER A 43 4.55 15.37 -16.57
CA SER A 43 4.65 13.92 -16.49
C SER A 43 4.80 13.39 -15.05
N ILE A 44 5.08 14.28 -14.09
CA ILE A 44 5.11 13.90 -12.67
C ILE A 44 3.71 13.50 -12.19
N PHE A 45 2.67 14.23 -12.60
CA PHE A 45 1.30 14.04 -12.12
C PHE A 45 0.38 13.42 -13.15
N LEU A 46 0.74 13.46 -14.42
CA LEU A 46 -0.07 12.92 -15.51
C LEU A 46 0.56 11.65 -16.09
N PRO A 47 -0.26 10.69 -16.55
CA PRO A 47 0.23 9.45 -17.16
C PRO A 47 0.71 9.65 -18.61
N PHE A 48 1.18 10.85 -18.95
CA PHE A 48 1.60 11.24 -20.28
C PHE A 48 3.00 11.86 -20.22
N ARG A 49 3.80 11.60 -21.27
CA ARG A 49 5.06 12.31 -21.53
C ARG A 49 4.83 13.34 -22.62
N PHE A 50 5.35 14.57 -22.39
CA PHE A 50 5.22 15.69 -23.32
C PHE A 50 6.56 16.04 -23.97
N SER A 51 7.68 15.72 -23.34
CA SER A 51 9.02 15.89 -23.90
C SER A 51 9.30 14.85 -24.99
N GLY A 52 9.40 15.30 -26.23
CA GLY A 52 9.68 14.43 -27.38
C GLY A 52 8.46 13.91 -28.13
N GLY A 53 7.23 14.33 -27.77
CA GLY A 53 5.97 13.93 -28.37
C GLY A 53 4.96 13.46 -27.31
N PHE A 54 3.67 13.50 -27.67
CA PHE A 54 2.61 13.03 -26.77
C PHE A 54 2.60 11.50 -26.73
N GLU A 55 3.00 10.92 -25.59
CA GLU A 55 3.01 9.48 -25.37
C GLU A 55 2.30 9.13 -24.06
N PHE A 56 1.41 8.14 -24.11
CA PHE A 56 0.80 7.58 -22.89
C PHE A 56 1.77 6.60 -22.24
N THR A 57 2.37 7.01 -21.15
CA THR A 57 3.35 6.20 -20.38
C THR A 57 2.72 5.39 -19.26
N GLY A 58 1.46 5.66 -18.92
CA GLY A 58 0.83 5.16 -17.70
C GLY A 58 1.48 5.73 -16.44
N PHE A 59 0.99 5.31 -15.27
CA PHE A 59 1.61 5.65 -13.99
C PHE A 59 2.75 4.67 -13.67
N ARG A 60 3.86 4.77 -14.40
CA ARG A 60 5.07 4.00 -14.11
C ARG A 60 5.89 4.71 -13.04
N GLY A 61 6.53 3.93 -12.19
CA GLY A 61 7.38 4.45 -11.12
C GLY A 61 6.58 4.97 -9.93
N LEU A 62 6.32 4.08 -8.99
CA LEU A 62 5.70 4.36 -7.71
C LEU A 62 6.62 3.84 -6.61
N ALA A 63 6.93 4.68 -5.62
CA ALA A 63 7.78 4.32 -4.49
C ALA A 63 6.92 4.07 -3.24
N SER A 64 7.06 2.89 -2.64
CA SER A 64 6.31 2.51 -1.43
C SER A 64 6.62 3.43 -0.24
N HIS A 65 7.86 3.86 -0.09
CA HIS A 65 8.24 4.82 0.95
C HIS A 65 7.54 6.17 0.78
N GLY A 66 7.44 6.66 -0.45
CA GLY A 66 6.68 7.87 -0.77
C GLY A 66 5.19 7.71 -0.46
N ALA A 67 4.61 6.54 -0.79
CA ALA A 67 3.22 6.22 -0.45
C ALA A 67 2.97 6.27 1.07
N ALA A 68 3.87 5.69 1.86
CA ALA A 68 3.76 5.70 3.33
C ALA A 68 3.82 7.12 3.90
N ILE A 69 4.77 7.94 3.45
CA ILE A 69 4.88 9.35 3.86
C ILE A 69 3.63 10.13 3.44
N GLY A 70 3.17 9.96 2.20
CA GLY A 70 1.98 10.62 1.68
C GLY A 70 0.72 10.23 2.46
N MET A 71 0.60 8.95 2.84
CA MET A 71 -0.50 8.46 3.68
C MET A 71 -0.50 9.12 5.07
N ILE A 72 0.65 9.15 5.76
CA ILE A 72 0.77 9.77 7.08
C ILE A 72 0.40 11.25 6.99
N PHE A 73 0.93 11.96 6.00
CA PHE A 73 0.64 13.38 5.80
C PHE A 73 -0.84 13.64 5.50
N SER A 74 -1.45 12.84 4.63
CA SER A 74 -2.88 12.99 4.31
C SER A 74 -3.78 12.66 5.50
N MET A 75 -3.42 11.68 6.33
CA MET A 75 -4.14 11.38 7.58
C MET A 75 -4.04 12.53 8.60
N TRP A 76 -2.87 13.16 8.68
CA TRP A 76 -2.71 14.38 9.51
C TRP A 76 -3.61 15.51 9.01
N LEU A 77 -3.65 15.77 7.68
CA LEU A 77 -4.54 16.78 7.08
C LEU A 77 -6.03 16.46 7.31
N TYR A 78 -6.43 15.22 7.06
CA TYR A 78 -7.78 14.74 7.29
C TYR A 78 -8.21 14.95 8.75
N ASN A 79 -7.34 14.56 9.68
CA ASN A 79 -7.60 14.75 11.09
C ASN A 79 -7.78 16.24 11.46
N LYS A 80 -6.88 17.10 10.97
CA LYS A 80 -6.91 18.54 11.27
C LYS A 80 -8.17 19.21 10.72
N LYS A 81 -8.65 18.81 9.55
CA LYS A 81 -9.76 19.47 8.85
C LYS A 81 -11.12 18.88 9.20
N ILE A 82 -11.24 17.58 9.35
CA ILE A 82 -12.53 16.86 9.34
C ILE A 82 -12.78 16.12 10.65
N LEU A 83 -11.88 15.25 11.08
CA LEU A 83 -12.18 14.30 12.13
C LEU A 83 -11.93 14.85 13.53
N LYS A 84 -10.89 15.66 13.72
CA LYS A 84 -10.48 16.26 15.02
C LYS A 84 -10.26 15.21 16.12
N LYS A 85 -9.71 14.05 15.77
CA LYS A 85 -9.30 12.97 16.65
C LYS A 85 -7.76 12.85 16.65
N SER A 86 -7.20 11.93 17.42
CA SER A 86 -5.77 11.61 17.32
C SER A 86 -5.44 10.94 15.97
N VAL A 87 -4.30 11.25 15.38
CA VAL A 87 -3.82 10.57 14.15
C VAL A 87 -3.66 9.07 14.41
N LEU A 88 -3.14 8.69 15.56
CA LEU A 88 -3.00 7.28 15.95
C LEU A 88 -4.35 6.56 16.04
N TRP A 89 -5.41 7.27 16.44
CA TRP A 89 -6.77 6.72 16.43
C TRP A 89 -7.22 6.35 15.00
N ILE A 90 -6.87 7.15 14.01
CA ILE A 90 -7.17 6.88 12.60
C ILE A 90 -6.33 5.69 12.12
N LEU A 91 -5.02 5.70 12.41
CA LEU A 91 -4.10 4.66 11.99
C LEU A 91 -4.49 3.28 12.53
N ASP A 92 -4.98 3.20 13.78
CA ASP A 92 -5.53 1.96 14.36
C ASP A 92 -6.66 1.32 13.52
N ARG A 93 -7.46 2.13 12.81
CA ARG A 93 -8.54 1.63 11.98
C ARG A 93 -8.06 1.32 10.57
N VAL A 94 -7.20 2.17 10.05
CA VAL A 94 -6.65 2.04 8.70
C VAL A 94 -5.78 0.80 8.56
N VAL A 95 -5.01 0.41 9.59
CA VAL A 95 -4.14 -0.78 9.51
C VAL A 95 -4.92 -2.08 9.33
N ILE A 96 -6.16 -2.16 9.81
CA ILE A 96 -7.01 -3.35 9.60
C ILE A 96 -7.31 -3.51 8.11
N ALA A 97 -7.74 -2.42 7.46
CA ALA A 97 -7.99 -2.41 6.03
C ALA A 97 -6.69 -2.60 5.23
N SER A 98 -5.58 -2.02 5.71
CA SER A 98 -4.26 -2.15 5.09
C SER A 98 -3.75 -3.58 5.11
N ALA A 99 -3.95 -4.31 6.22
CA ALA A 99 -3.58 -5.72 6.32
C ALA A 99 -4.35 -6.58 5.30
N LEU A 100 -5.65 -6.33 5.14
CA LEU A 100 -6.45 -6.99 4.10
C LEU A 100 -6.01 -6.60 2.68
N GLY A 101 -5.74 -5.32 2.45
CA GLY A 101 -5.20 -4.83 1.17
C GLY A 101 -3.87 -5.47 0.81
N ALA A 102 -2.99 -5.68 1.79
CA ALA A 102 -1.71 -6.35 1.59
C ALA A 102 -1.87 -7.79 1.06
N VAL A 103 -2.91 -8.53 1.51
CA VAL A 103 -3.22 -9.86 0.95
C VAL A 103 -3.43 -9.79 -0.56
N PHE A 104 -4.29 -8.85 -1.00
CA PHE A 104 -4.60 -8.71 -2.43
C PHE A 104 -3.40 -8.22 -3.25
N ILE A 105 -2.57 -7.34 -2.68
CA ILE A 105 -1.32 -6.90 -3.32
C ILE A 105 -0.39 -8.08 -3.54
N ARG A 106 -0.21 -8.97 -2.54
CA ARG A 106 0.66 -10.14 -2.68
C ARG A 106 0.11 -11.16 -3.68
N ILE A 107 -1.20 -11.35 -3.72
CA ILE A 107 -1.84 -12.16 -4.76
C ILE A 107 -1.61 -11.54 -6.16
N GLY A 108 -1.75 -10.23 -6.29
CA GLY A 108 -1.45 -9.51 -7.53
C GLY A 108 0.01 -9.68 -7.96
N ASN A 109 0.97 -9.53 -7.04
CA ASN A 109 2.39 -9.77 -7.32
C ASN A 109 2.66 -11.20 -7.82
N PHE A 110 1.93 -12.20 -7.28
CA PHE A 110 2.05 -13.58 -7.74
C PHE A 110 1.62 -13.73 -9.21
N PHE A 111 0.47 -13.19 -9.60
CA PHE A 111 0.01 -13.23 -10.99
C PHE A 111 0.88 -12.43 -11.95
N ASN A 112 1.44 -11.33 -11.48
CA ASN A 112 2.36 -10.49 -12.28
C ASN A 112 3.80 -11.03 -12.31
N SER A 113 4.11 -12.14 -11.62
CA SER A 113 5.48 -12.67 -11.50
C SER A 113 6.47 -11.67 -10.88
N GLU A 114 5.98 -10.84 -9.95
CA GLU A 114 6.76 -9.84 -9.22
C GLU A 114 7.13 -10.34 -7.82
N MET A 115 8.22 -9.82 -7.24
CA MET A 115 8.65 -10.13 -5.86
C MET A 115 8.75 -11.64 -5.61
N ILE A 116 9.30 -12.36 -6.57
CA ILE A 116 9.43 -13.82 -6.55
C ILE A 116 10.34 -14.31 -5.43
N GLY A 117 10.01 -15.48 -4.91
CA GLY A 117 10.80 -16.14 -3.87
C GLY A 117 12.13 -16.72 -4.37
N LYS A 118 12.91 -17.24 -3.43
CA LYS A 118 14.18 -17.92 -3.70
C LYS A 118 13.97 -19.19 -4.54
N VAL A 119 15.03 -19.64 -5.20
CA VAL A 119 15.05 -20.93 -5.90
C VAL A 119 14.67 -22.04 -4.93
N ALA A 120 13.73 -22.88 -5.33
CA ALA A 120 13.31 -24.06 -4.60
C ALA A 120 14.00 -25.30 -5.17
N GLY A 121 14.17 -26.35 -4.33
CA GLY A 121 14.61 -27.66 -4.83
C GLY A 121 13.56 -28.26 -5.77
N ASN A 122 13.97 -29.10 -6.70
CA ASN A 122 13.10 -29.76 -7.68
C ASN A 122 12.01 -30.62 -7.02
N ASP A 123 12.26 -31.11 -5.82
CA ASP A 123 11.35 -32.00 -5.06
C ASP A 123 10.38 -31.20 -4.15
N PHE A 124 10.43 -29.88 -4.16
CA PHE A 124 9.56 -29.08 -3.31
C PHE A 124 8.14 -29.01 -3.90
N PRO A 125 7.11 -29.56 -3.21
CA PRO A 125 5.78 -29.78 -3.80
C PRO A 125 5.00 -28.49 -4.12
N LEU A 126 5.38 -27.36 -3.52
CA LEU A 126 4.75 -26.06 -3.74
C LEU A 126 5.61 -25.13 -4.63
N ALA A 127 6.64 -25.68 -5.29
CA ALA A 127 7.46 -24.89 -6.20
C ALA A 127 6.64 -24.44 -7.42
N VAL A 128 6.83 -23.18 -7.82
CA VAL A 128 6.17 -22.57 -8.98
C VAL A 128 7.21 -22.10 -9.98
N ILE A 129 6.96 -22.35 -11.25
CA ILE A 129 7.77 -21.83 -12.36
C ILE A 129 7.07 -20.56 -12.89
N PHE A 130 7.74 -19.42 -12.75
CA PHE A 130 7.28 -18.13 -13.28
C PHE A 130 7.74 -17.99 -14.73
N LYS A 131 6.98 -18.57 -15.67
CA LYS A 131 7.33 -18.67 -17.10
C LYS A 131 7.62 -17.32 -17.77
N GLN A 132 7.15 -16.22 -17.22
CA GLN A 132 7.45 -14.87 -17.71
C GLN A 132 8.89 -14.45 -17.41
N LEU A 133 9.55 -15.12 -16.45
CA LEU A 133 10.89 -14.80 -16.01
C LEU A 133 11.90 -15.85 -16.44
N ASP A 134 11.71 -17.10 -16.01
CA ASP A 134 12.59 -18.23 -16.28
C ASP A 134 11.88 -19.58 -16.13
N THR A 135 12.61 -20.69 -16.25
CA THR A 135 12.10 -22.06 -16.06
C THR A 135 12.51 -22.65 -14.71
N ILE A 136 13.05 -21.84 -13.79
CA ILE A 136 13.58 -22.32 -12.52
C ILE A 136 12.45 -22.43 -11.48
N PRO A 137 12.31 -23.59 -10.79
CA PRO A 137 11.36 -23.73 -9.70
C PRO A 137 11.69 -22.79 -8.53
N ARG A 138 10.71 -22.03 -8.04
CA ARG A 138 10.88 -21.06 -6.97
C ARG A 138 9.81 -21.19 -5.91
N HIS A 139 10.13 -20.79 -4.69
CA HIS A 139 9.12 -20.63 -3.65
C HIS A 139 8.15 -19.53 -4.02
N PRO A 140 6.83 -19.74 -3.93
CA PRO A 140 5.81 -18.70 -4.12
C PRO A 140 5.76 -17.77 -2.88
N GLY A 141 6.83 -16.99 -2.67
CA GLY A 141 6.98 -16.12 -1.50
C GLY A 141 5.80 -15.17 -1.30
N GLN A 142 5.24 -14.68 -2.41
CA GLN A 142 4.06 -13.82 -2.41
C GLN A 142 2.86 -14.50 -1.74
N LEU A 143 2.62 -15.79 -1.99
CA LEU A 143 1.52 -16.53 -1.39
C LEU A 143 1.77 -16.80 0.10
N TYR A 144 3.03 -17.02 0.50
CA TYR A 144 3.37 -17.15 1.92
C TYR A 144 3.09 -15.86 2.69
N GLU A 145 3.50 -14.72 2.09
CA GLU A 145 3.23 -13.41 2.67
C GLU A 145 1.73 -13.08 2.68
N ALA A 146 1.00 -13.41 1.59
CA ALA A 146 -0.45 -13.24 1.56
C ALA A 146 -1.14 -14.00 2.69
N PHE A 147 -0.74 -15.26 2.90
CA PHE A 147 -1.26 -16.08 4.00
C PHE A 147 -0.92 -15.47 5.37
N GLY A 148 0.32 -15.01 5.56
CA GLY A 148 0.71 -14.29 6.78
C GLY A 148 -0.15 -13.06 7.04
N TYR A 149 -0.42 -12.23 6.00
CA TYR A 149 -1.28 -11.06 6.14
C TYR A 149 -2.74 -11.40 6.45
N VAL A 150 -3.26 -12.57 6.03
CA VAL A 150 -4.59 -13.03 6.48
C VAL A 150 -4.62 -13.20 8.00
N PHE A 151 -3.58 -13.79 8.60
CA PHE A 151 -3.50 -13.93 10.06
C PHE A 151 -3.39 -12.57 10.74
N VAL A 152 -2.56 -11.68 10.23
CA VAL A 152 -2.44 -10.31 10.77
C VAL A 152 -3.80 -9.62 10.74
N PHE A 153 -4.51 -9.68 9.61
CA PHE A 153 -5.86 -9.13 9.49
C PHE A 153 -6.83 -9.73 10.53
N LEU A 154 -6.87 -11.06 10.66
CA LEU A 154 -7.76 -11.73 11.59
C LEU A 154 -7.46 -11.35 13.05
N ILE A 155 -6.19 -11.25 13.43
CA ILE A 155 -5.78 -10.84 14.77
C ILE A 155 -6.21 -9.38 15.03
N LEU A 156 -5.89 -8.44 14.13
CA LEU A 156 -6.27 -7.05 14.27
C LEU A 156 -7.79 -6.88 14.33
N PHE A 157 -8.52 -7.58 13.47
CA PHE A 157 -9.97 -7.56 13.43
C PHE A 157 -10.59 -8.10 14.72
N PHE A 158 -10.08 -9.24 15.22
CA PHE A 158 -10.52 -9.80 16.49
C PHE A 158 -10.26 -8.86 17.67
N LEU A 159 -9.06 -8.30 17.76
CA LEU A 159 -8.70 -7.34 18.80
C LEU A 159 -9.57 -6.08 18.75
N TYR A 160 -9.89 -5.61 17.56
CA TYR A 160 -10.76 -4.48 17.38
C TYR A 160 -12.20 -4.73 17.87
N TRP A 161 -12.78 -5.92 17.54
CA TRP A 161 -14.18 -6.21 17.80
C TRP A 161 -14.45 -6.86 19.15
N LYS A 162 -13.54 -7.65 19.68
CA LYS A 162 -13.77 -8.50 20.86
C LYS A 162 -13.06 -8.03 22.12
N THR A 163 -12.21 -7.02 22.02
CA THR A 163 -11.44 -6.56 23.18
C THR A 163 -11.50 -5.05 23.35
N TYR A 164 -11.22 -4.57 24.57
CA TYR A 164 -11.05 -3.14 24.84
C TYR A 164 -9.73 -2.57 24.30
N LYS A 165 -8.90 -3.38 23.65
CA LYS A 165 -7.61 -2.95 23.08
C LYS A 165 -7.77 -1.88 22.00
N SER A 166 -8.86 -1.92 21.25
CA SER A 166 -9.20 -0.88 20.25
C SER A 166 -9.44 0.51 20.87
N SER A 167 -9.71 0.60 22.18
CA SER A 167 -9.81 1.88 22.87
C SER A 167 -8.46 2.51 23.24
N GLN A 168 -7.39 1.71 23.24
CA GLN A 168 -6.02 2.17 23.46
C GLN A 168 -5.46 2.73 22.16
N THR A 169 -5.46 4.04 22.05
CA THR A 169 -5.01 4.75 20.83
C THR A 169 -3.55 4.39 20.49
N GLY A 170 -3.33 3.96 19.26
CA GLY A 170 -2.02 3.54 18.75
C GLY A 170 -1.68 2.07 19.00
N PHE A 171 -2.54 1.32 19.69
CA PHE A 171 -2.25 -0.08 20.02
C PHE A 171 -2.26 -0.99 18.78
N LEU A 172 -3.33 -0.91 17.96
CA LEU A 172 -3.43 -1.76 16.76
C LEU A 172 -2.39 -1.37 15.71
N PHE A 173 -2.13 -0.08 15.57
CA PHE A 173 -1.08 0.41 14.68
C PHE A 173 0.31 -0.06 15.13
N GLY A 174 0.64 0.05 16.41
CA GLY A 174 1.90 -0.44 16.96
C GLY A 174 2.08 -1.96 16.87
N LEU A 175 0.97 -2.72 16.96
CA LEU A 175 1.00 -4.18 16.79
C LEU A 175 1.23 -4.57 15.31
N PHE A 176 0.75 -3.76 14.38
CA PHE A 176 0.91 -3.99 12.94
C PHE A 176 2.34 -3.74 12.46
N LEU A 177 3.08 -2.79 13.05
CA LEU A 177 4.47 -2.47 12.72
C LEU A 177 5.44 -3.53 13.23
#